data_78d273b9960dd7c3091d020a44db24e7
#
_entry.id   78d273b9960dd7c3091d020a44db24e7
#
_cell.length_a   1.000
_cell.length_b   1.000
_cell.length_c   1.000
_cell.angle_alpha   90.00
_cell.angle_beta   90.00
_cell.angle_gamma   90.00
#
_symmetry.space_group_name_H-M   'P 1'
#
loop_
_entity.id
_entity.type
_entity.pdbx_description
1 polymer ?
#
loop_
_entity_poly.entity_id
_entity_poly.type
_entity_poly.pdbx_seq_one_letter_code
_entity_poly.pdbx_strand_id
1 'polypeptide(L)'
;MLDVAVAYNRFKFLGDEFLTWLWFIIENDPGHLKTLSPELLSLEIGNRIVLENRRHQGLERITINGDDAKLEEGVLALRKGAVVTEMNLCFKSGDQEWRFTIKGESLNLSGFKTPLAGSVETAEDLEGAVIEKAFLYDQAIQFVDNLFKNFIKLRISNQWQSKIVPQIRKWVNAYAG
;
A
#
# COMPACT_ATOMS: atom_id res chain seq x y z
N MET A 1 15.86 1.80 -27.39
CA MET A 1 15.68 0.82 -26.31
C MET A 1 15.50 1.59 -25.01
N LEU A 2 14.45 1.30 -24.22
CA LEU A 2 14.23 1.98 -22.94
C LEU A 2 15.27 1.45 -21.93
N ASP A 3 16.09 2.34 -21.36
CA ASP A 3 16.98 1.94 -20.28
C ASP A 3 16.14 1.78 -19.01
N VAL A 4 15.97 0.52 -18.58
CA VAL A 4 15.12 0.17 -17.43
C VAL A 4 15.64 0.80 -16.13
N ALA A 5 16.96 0.92 -15.97
CA ALA A 5 17.54 1.53 -14.79
C ALA A 5 17.27 3.04 -14.72
N VAL A 6 17.33 3.73 -15.87
CA VAL A 6 16.98 5.15 -15.96
C VAL A 6 15.49 5.35 -15.73
N ALA A 7 14.64 4.52 -16.32
CA ALA A 7 13.20 4.58 -16.11
C ALA A 7 12.85 4.35 -14.62
N TYR A 8 13.42 3.32 -13.99
CA TYR A 8 13.24 3.02 -12.58
C TYR A 8 13.60 4.21 -11.68
N ASN A 9 14.80 4.75 -11.83
CA ASN A 9 15.23 5.90 -11.02
C ASN A 9 14.39 7.16 -11.26
N ARG A 10 13.88 7.33 -12.47
CA ARG A 10 13.06 8.49 -12.85
C ARG A 10 11.64 8.42 -12.25
N PHE A 11 11.07 7.24 -12.12
CA PHE A 11 9.65 7.06 -11.75
C PHE A 11 9.41 6.44 -10.38
N LYS A 12 10.46 6.07 -9.63
CA LYS A 12 10.31 5.48 -8.29
C LYS A 12 9.49 6.33 -7.31
N PHE A 13 9.48 7.65 -7.49
CA PHE A 13 8.68 8.55 -6.65
C PHE A 13 7.17 8.28 -6.75
N LEU A 14 6.70 7.67 -7.85
CA LEU A 14 5.29 7.32 -8.01
C LEU A 14 4.85 6.28 -6.98
N GLY A 15 5.71 5.37 -6.61
CA GLY A 15 5.42 4.40 -5.55
C GLY A 15 5.31 5.04 -4.17
N ASP A 16 6.18 5.99 -3.86
CA ASP A 16 6.12 6.77 -2.61
C ASP A 16 4.81 7.60 -2.55
N GLU A 17 4.44 8.26 -3.64
CA GLU A 17 3.17 8.99 -3.76
C GLU A 17 1.96 8.05 -3.68
N PHE A 18 2.04 6.87 -4.30
CA PHE A 18 1.00 5.84 -4.23
C PHE A 18 0.75 5.37 -2.81
N LEU A 19 1.79 5.03 -2.06
CA LEU A 19 1.65 4.57 -0.68
C LEU A 19 1.13 5.68 0.23
N THR A 20 1.55 6.93 0.03
CA THR A 20 1.03 8.08 0.79
C THR A 20 -0.45 8.32 0.48
N TRP A 21 -0.84 8.26 -0.80
CA TRP A 21 -2.24 8.37 -1.21
C TRP A 21 -3.08 7.22 -0.66
N LEU A 22 -2.56 5.99 -0.71
CA LEU A 22 -3.26 4.82 -0.21
C LEU A 22 -3.52 4.92 1.30
N TRP A 23 -2.53 5.36 2.07
CA TRP A 23 -2.71 5.62 3.50
C TRP A 23 -3.79 6.67 3.75
N PHE A 24 -3.73 7.79 3.03
CA PHE A 24 -4.76 8.84 3.13
C PHE A 24 -6.17 8.30 2.86
N ILE A 25 -6.35 7.50 1.81
CA ILE A 25 -7.66 6.92 1.45
C ILE A 25 -8.15 5.93 2.51
N ILE A 26 -7.28 5.06 3.02
CA ILE A 26 -7.65 4.09 4.05
C ILE A 26 -8.23 4.82 5.28
N GLU A 27 -7.62 5.92 5.70
CA GLU A 27 -8.06 6.62 6.90
C GLU A 27 -9.23 7.58 6.69
N ASN A 28 -9.31 8.23 5.53
CA ASN A 28 -10.23 9.35 5.35
C ASN A 28 -11.39 9.06 4.39
N ASP A 29 -11.26 8.08 3.49
CA ASP A 29 -12.29 7.74 2.52
C ASP A 29 -12.31 6.25 2.18
N PRO A 30 -12.54 5.37 3.18
CA PRO A 30 -12.60 3.92 2.94
C PRO A 30 -13.74 3.52 1.98
N GLY A 31 -14.76 4.36 1.84
CA GLY A 31 -15.83 4.17 0.87
C GLY A 31 -15.34 4.21 -0.57
N HIS A 32 -14.34 5.02 -0.86
CA HIS A 32 -13.72 5.09 -2.18
C HIS A 32 -13.07 3.77 -2.59
N LEU A 33 -12.43 3.08 -1.65
CA LEU A 33 -11.81 1.77 -1.90
C LEU A 33 -12.83 0.72 -2.36
N LYS A 34 -14.05 0.75 -1.81
CA LYS A 34 -15.14 -0.15 -2.23
C LYS A 34 -15.61 0.12 -3.65
N THR A 35 -15.49 1.36 -4.13
CA THR A 35 -15.79 1.66 -5.54
C THR A 35 -14.75 1.11 -6.50
N LEU A 36 -13.50 0.96 -6.03
CA LEU A 36 -12.39 0.41 -6.80
C LEU A 36 -12.38 -1.13 -6.82
N SER A 37 -12.87 -1.74 -5.75
CA SER A 37 -13.01 -3.19 -5.60
C SER A 37 -14.28 -3.52 -4.82
N PRO A 38 -15.40 -3.82 -5.51
CA PRO A 38 -16.70 -4.07 -4.86
C PRO A 38 -16.70 -5.24 -3.87
N GLU A 39 -15.81 -6.22 -4.09
CA GLU A 39 -15.67 -7.41 -3.23
C GLU A 39 -14.86 -7.13 -1.95
N LEU A 40 -14.24 -5.95 -1.86
CA LEU A 40 -13.44 -5.55 -0.72
C LEU A 40 -14.34 -5.27 0.49
N LEU A 41 -14.17 -6.04 1.56
CA LEU A 41 -14.81 -5.77 2.85
C LEU A 41 -14.07 -4.68 3.62
N SER A 42 -12.76 -4.85 3.77
CA SER A 42 -11.90 -3.84 4.40
C SER A 42 -10.49 -3.87 3.82
N LEU A 43 -9.86 -2.70 3.83
CA LEU A 43 -8.43 -2.52 3.64
C LEU A 43 -7.91 -1.71 4.82
N GLU A 44 -6.95 -2.27 5.52
CA GLU A 44 -6.38 -1.69 6.73
C GLU A 44 -4.86 -1.63 6.61
N ILE A 45 -4.26 -0.66 7.28
CA ILE A 45 -2.82 -0.67 7.48
C ILE A 45 -2.52 -1.75 8.52
N GLY A 46 -1.59 -2.62 8.18
CA GLY A 46 -1.13 -3.65 9.09
C GLY A 46 -0.19 -3.11 10.16
N ASN A 47 0.71 -3.94 10.60
CA ASN A 47 1.54 -3.66 11.76
C ASN A 47 2.81 -2.83 11.47
N ARG A 48 3.02 -2.37 10.22
CA ARG A 48 4.28 -1.68 9.87
C ARG A 48 4.10 -0.67 8.74
N ILE A 49 4.64 0.55 8.97
CA ILE A 49 4.90 1.56 7.96
C ILE A 49 6.36 1.98 8.07
N VAL A 50 7.01 2.18 6.94
CA VAL A 50 8.36 2.75 6.86
C VAL A 50 8.30 4.06 6.09
N LEU A 51 8.86 5.12 6.69
CA LEU A 51 9.01 6.43 6.07
C LEU A 51 10.50 6.78 5.96
N GLU A 52 10.83 7.53 4.93
CA GLU A 52 12.18 8.06 4.73
C GLU A 52 12.14 9.57 4.54
N ASN A 53 12.99 10.27 5.27
CA ASN A 53 13.22 11.69 5.06
C ASN A 53 14.50 11.86 4.23
N ARG A 54 14.36 12.42 3.02
CA ARG A 54 15.45 12.58 2.05
C ARG A 54 15.96 14.03 1.98
N ARG A 55 15.53 14.90 2.91
CA ARG A 55 15.72 16.36 2.75
C ARG A 55 17.05 16.92 3.25
N HIS A 56 17.88 16.22 4.00
CA HIS A 56 19.19 16.76 4.44
C HIS A 56 20.21 15.62 4.49
N GLN A 57 21.44 15.90 4.17
CA GLN A 57 22.70 15.15 4.18
C GLN A 57 22.79 13.78 4.93
N GLY A 58 21.66 13.13 5.17
CA GLY A 58 21.49 11.81 5.79
C GLY A 58 20.12 11.24 5.50
N LEU A 59 20.06 9.93 5.28
CA LEU A 59 18.81 9.19 5.15
C LEU A 59 18.27 8.94 6.57
N GLU A 60 17.25 9.67 6.97
CA GLU A 60 16.50 9.35 8.19
C GLU A 60 15.38 8.38 7.85
N ARG A 61 15.47 7.17 8.39
CA ARG A 61 14.45 6.13 8.24
C ARG A 61 13.66 5.99 9.53
N ILE A 62 12.35 6.14 9.44
CA ILE A 62 11.41 6.02 10.54
C ILE A 62 10.59 4.76 10.31
N THR A 63 10.64 3.81 11.24
CA THR A 63 9.84 2.59 11.19
C THR A 63 8.80 2.65 12.31
N ILE A 64 7.54 2.62 11.93
CA ILE A 64 6.40 2.59 12.84
C ILE A 64 5.87 1.17 12.87
N ASN A 65 5.80 0.59 14.07
CA ASN A 65 5.26 -0.74 14.29
C ASN A 65 4.09 -0.67 15.27
N GLY A 66 2.95 -1.28 14.90
CA GLY A 66 1.79 -1.47 15.78
C GLY A 66 0.84 -0.28 15.81
N ASP A 67 0.10 -0.16 16.84
CA ASP A 67 -1.13 0.55 17.16
C ASP A 67 -1.34 2.00 16.64
N ASP A 68 -2.59 2.46 16.66
CA ASP A 68 -3.07 3.76 16.16
C ASP A 68 -2.29 4.98 16.65
N ALA A 69 -1.81 4.96 17.90
CA ALA A 69 -1.02 6.07 18.48
C ALA A 69 0.31 6.31 17.73
N LYS A 70 0.85 5.27 17.11
CA LYS A 70 2.09 5.37 16.33
C LYS A 70 1.85 5.89 14.90
N LEU A 71 0.63 5.82 14.42
CA LEU A 71 0.26 6.42 13.13
C LEU A 71 0.38 7.95 13.17
N GLU A 72 0.13 8.58 14.32
CA GLU A 72 0.33 10.01 14.52
C GLU A 72 1.78 10.42 14.30
N GLU A 73 2.75 9.65 14.80
CA GLU A 73 4.18 9.90 14.54
C GLU A 73 4.51 9.86 13.05
N GLY A 74 3.89 8.93 12.32
CA GLY A 74 4.06 8.81 10.88
C GLY A 74 3.47 9.99 10.12
N VAL A 75 2.28 10.45 10.50
CA VAL A 75 1.67 11.64 9.89
C VAL A 75 2.50 12.89 10.19
N LEU A 76 3.06 13.01 11.41
CA LEU A 76 4.01 14.07 11.74
C LEU A 76 5.30 14.00 10.90
N ALA A 77 5.79 12.79 10.60
CA ALA A 77 6.94 12.62 9.72
C ALA A 77 6.61 13.04 8.28
N LEU A 78 5.43 12.69 7.74
CA LEU A 78 4.95 13.19 6.44
C LEU A 78 4.90 14.71 6.40
N ARG A 79 4.42 15.35 7.48
CA ARG A 79 4.40 16.82 7.62
C ARG A 79 5.79 17.42 7.54
N LYS A 80 6.81 16.77 8.10
CA LYS A 80 8.21 17.16 8.01
C LYS A 80 8.84 16.87 6.66
N GLY A 81 8.09 16.24 5.74
CA GLY A 81 8.50 15.95 4.37
C GLY A 81 9.10 14.57 4.16
N ALA A 82 8.90 13.65 5.08
CA ALA A 82 9.15 12.24 4.84
C ALA A 82 8.17 11.68 3.80
N VAL A 83 8.54 10.59 3.16
CA VAL A 83 7.73 9.84 2.21
C VAL A 83 7.55 8.41 2.70
N VAL A 84 6.40 7.79 2.39
CA VAL A 84 6.16 6.38 2.72
C VAL A 84 6.89 5.51 1.71
N THR A 85 7.79 4.65 2.19
CA THR A 85 8.59 3.76 1.32
C THR A 85 8.19 2.29 1.42
N GLU A 86 7.63 1.88 2.56
CA GLU A 86 7.07 0.54 2.74
C GLU A 86 5.78 0.62 3.57
N MET A 87 4.81 -0.22 3.23
CA MET A 87 3.55 -0.32 3.96
C MET A 87 3.09 -1.76 4.05
N ASN A 88 2.82 -2.23 5.25
CA ASN A 88 2.13 -3.49 5.47
C ASN A 88 0.63 -3.27 5.38
N LEU A 89 -0.05 -4.12 4.61
CA LEU A 89 -1.49 -4.07 4.39
C LEU A 89 -2.16 -5.36 4.82
N CYS A 90 -3.37 -5.22 5.34
CA CYS A 90 -4.32 -6.28 5.57
C CYS A 90 -5.58 -6.00 4.77
N PHE A 91 -5.95 -6.86 3.85
CA PHE A 91 -7.23 -6.73 3.16
C PHE A 91 -8.09 -7.98 3.34
N LYS A 92 -9.41 -7.76 3.37
CA LYS A 92 -10.42 -8.80 3.54
C LYS A 92 -11.42 -8.75 2.39
N SER A 93 -11.74 -9.93 1.87
CA SER A 93 -12.78 -10.15 0.87
C SER A 93 -13.54 -11.41 1.24
N GLY A 94 -14.85 -11.29 1.52
CA GLY A 94 -15.61 -12.37 2.13
C GLY A 94 -14.99 -12.81 3.47
N ASP A 95 -14.83 -14.13 3.65
CA ASP A 95 -14.19 -14.71 4.83
C ASP A 95 -12.66 -14.84 4.70
N GLN A 96 -12.10 -14.33 3.61
CA GLN A 96 -10.68 -14.44 3.30
C GLN A 96 -9.91 -13.18 3.72
N GLU A 97 -8.73 -13.39 4.29
CA GLU A 97 -7.82 -12.32 4.71
C GLU A 97 -6.43 -12.53 4.12
N TRP A 98 -5.88 -11.46 3.56
CA TRP A 98 -4.51 -11.39 3.05
C TRP A 98 -3.73 -10.34 3.81
N ARG A 99 -2.46 -10.64 4.09
CA ARG A 99 -1.49 -9.66 4.62
C ARG A 99 -0.23 -9.71 3.80
N PHE A 100 0.30 -8.55 3.46
CA PHE A 100 1.56 -8.41 2.73
C PHE A 100 2.14 -7.00 2.90
N THR A 101 3.40 -6.86 2.56
CA THR A 101 4.10 -5.57 2.58
C THR A 101 4.38 -5.13 1.15
N ILE A 102 4.03 -3.89 0.81
CA ILE A 102 4.37 -3.25 -0.46
C ILE A 102 5.61 -2.39 -0.25
N LYS A 103 6.60 -2.51 -1.15
CA LYS A 103 7.72 -1.58 -1.27
C LYS A 103 7.42 -0.58 -2.37
N GLY A 104 7.39 0.72 -2.04
CA GLY A 104 6.99 1.79 -2.97
C GLY A 104 7.89 1.86 -4.20
N GLU A 105 9.21 1.79 -4.03
CA GLU A 105 10.15 1.95 -5.14
C GLU A 105 10.02 0.92 -6.27
N SER A 106 9.56 -0.30 -5.97
CA SER A 106 9.48 -1.41 -6.92
C SER A 106 8.08 -2.00 -7.06
N LEU A 107 7.14 -1.61 -6.20
CA LEU A 107 5.83 -2.23 -6.00
C LEU A 107 5.91 -3.74 -5.71
N ASN A 108 7.07 -4.21 -5.26
CA ASN A 108 7.24 -5.60 -4.87
C ASN A 108 6.43 -5.89 -3.61
N LEU A 109 5.76 -7.04 -3.65
CA LEU A 109 5.01 -7.58 -2.53
C LEU A 109 5.85 -8.62 -1.81
N SER A 110 5.86 -8.57 -0.48
CA SER A 110 6.63 -9.50 0.37
C SER A 110 5.88 -9.81 1.66
N GLY A 111 6.33 -10.83 2.39
CA GLY A 111 5.75 -11.19 3.68
C GLY A 111 4.30 -11.66 3.57
N PHE A 112 3.95 -12.33 2.49
CA PHE A 112 2.59 -12.80 2.24
C PHE A 112 2.10 -13.75 3.31
N LYS A 113 0.93 -13.42 3.84
CA LYS A 113 0.04 -14.36 4.53
C LYS A 113 -1.25 -14.39 3.73
N THR A 114 -1.55 -15.54 3.14
CA THR A 114 -2.79 -15.78 2.41
C THR A 114 -3.79 -16.47 3.34
N PRO A 115 -5.08 -16.50 2.98
CA PRO A 115 -6.04 -17.39 3.60
C PRO A 115 -5.50 -18.83 3.63
N LEU A 116 -6.01 -19.63 4.56
CA LEU A 116 -5.59 -21.02 4.67
C LEU A 116 -6.13 -21.79 3.45
N ALA A 117 -5.22 -22.50 2.78
CA ALA A 117 -5.60 -23.54 1.83
C ALA A 117 -6.15 -24.75 2.61
N GLY A 118 -6.91 -25.60 1.93
CA GLY A 118 -7.46 -26.80 2.54
C GLY A 118 -6.41 -27.73 3.18
N SER A 119 -6.84 -28.66 4.02
CA SER A 119 -5.95 -29.66 4.63
C SER A 119 -5.29 -30.52 3.56
N VAL A 120 -4.02 -30.83 3.73
CA VAL A 120 -3.23 -31.68 2.82
C VAL A 120 -3.02 -33.03 3.50
N GLU A 121 -3.69 -34.07 3.02
CA GLU A 121 -3.57 -35.46 3.52
C GLU A 121 -2.99 -36.39 2.45
N THR A 122 -3.15 -36.08 1.19
CA THR A 122 -2.69 -36.88 0.04
C THR A 122 -1.78 -36.09 -0.90
N ALA A 123 -1.15 -36.76 -1.87
CA ALA A 123 -0.35 -36.09 -2.89
C ALA A 123 -1.22 -35.25 -3.84
N GLU A 124 -2.45 -35.67 -4.11
CA GLU A 124 -3.42 -34.91 -4.91
C GLU A 124 -3.86 -33.65 -4.18
N ASP A 125 -4.08 -33.74 -2.85
CA ASP A 125 -4.39 -32.56 -2.03
C ASP A 125 -3.25 -31.56 -2.02
N LEU A 126 -1.99 -32.03 -2.04
CA LEU A 126 -0.81 -31.16 -2.11
C LEU A 126 -0.79 -30.36 -3.42
N GLU A 127 -1.03 -31.00 -4.56
CA GLU A 127 -1.10 -30.32 -5.86
C GLU A 127 -2.23 -29.28 -5.88
N GLY A 128 -3.41 -29.65 -5.41
CA GLY A 128 -4.56 -28.76 -5.26
C GLY A 128 -4.24 -27.55 -4.37
N ALA A 129 -3.60 -27.78 -3.21
CA ALA A 129 -3.23 -26.72 -2.29
C ALA A 129 -2.19 -25.75 -2.88
N VAL A 130 -1.24 -26.25 -3.70
CA VAL A 130 -0.26 -25.41 -4.40
C VAL A 130 -0.94 -24.52 -5.42
N ILE A 131 -1.87 -25.07 -6.21
CA ILE A 131 -2.64 -24.31 -7.22
C ILE A 131 -3.52 -23.27 -6.54
N GLU A 132 -4.23 -23.63 -5.48
CA GLU A 132 -5.04 -22.71 -4.69
C GLU A 132 -4.21 -21.59 -4.12
N LYS A 133 -3.06 -21.89 -3.55
CA LYS A 133 -2.14 -20.88 -3.01
C LYS A 133 -1.61 -19.93 -4.08
N ALA A 134 -1.26 -20.43 -5.26
CA ALA A 134 -0.86 -19.61 -6.40
C ALA A 134 -1.99 -18.67 -6.83
N PHE A 135 -3.24 -19.14 -6.86
CA PHE A 135 -4.41 -18.32 -7.15
C PHE A 135 -4.63 -17.22 -6.09
N LEU A 136 -4.48 -17.55 -4.80
CA LEU A 136 -4.59 -16.56 -3.73
C LEU A 136 -3.50 -15.47 -3.81
N TYR A 137 -2.28 -15.81 -4.21
CA TYR A 137 -1.24 -14.83 -4.49
C TYR A 137 -1.61 -13.93 -5.68
N ASP A 138 -2.09 -14.54 -6.76
CA ASP A 138 -2.48 -13.79 -7.96
C ASP A 138 -3.61 -12.79 -7.66
N GLN A 139 -4.59 -13.17 -6.86
CA GLN A 139 -5.64 -12.25 -6.39
C GLN A 139 -5.07 -11.03 -5.66
N ALA A 140 -4.09 -11.21 -4.77
CA ALA A 140 -3.46 -10.10 -4.06
C ALA A 140 -2.69 -9.18 -5.02
N ILE A 141 -1.97 -9.76 -5.98
CA ILE A 141 -1.21 -9.02 -6.99
C ILE A 141 -2.18 -8.20 -7.87
N GLN A 142 -3.25 -8.80 -8.35
CA GLN A 142 -4.27 -8.12 -9.16
C GLN A 142 -4.95 -7.00 -8.38
N PHE A 143 -5.22 -7.20 -7.10
CA PHE A 143 -5.79 -6.17 -6.24
C PHE A 143 -4.87 -4.95 -6.16
N VAL A 144 -3.58 -5.13 -5.87
CA VAL A 144 -2.60 -4.04 -5.81
C VAL A 144 -2.42 -3.36 -7.17
N ASP A 145 -2.36 -4.14 -8.25
CA ASP A 145 -2.24 -3.61 -9.61
C ASP A 145 -3.45 -2.72 -9.98
N ASN A 146 -4.66 -3.13 -9.60
CA ASN A 146 -5.86 -2.33 -9.80
C ASN A 146 -5.85 -1.05 -8.97
N LEU A 147 -5.43 -1.09 -7.73
CA LEU A 147 -5.25 0.11 -6.90
C LEU A 147 -4.25 1.07 -7.53
N PHE A 148 -3.09 0.56 -7.96
CA PHE A 148 -2.07 1.38 -8.59
C PHE A 148 -2.53 1.98 -9.92
N LYS A 149 -3.22 1.22 -10.77
CA LYS A 149 -3.82 1.73 -12.02
C LYS A 149 -4.80 2.88 -11.76
N ASN A 150 -5.62 2.76 -10.73
CA ASN A 150 -6.56 3.82 -10.35
C ASN A 150 -5.82 5.06 -9.81
N PHE A 151 -4.79 4.84 -8.98
CA PHE A 151 -3.91 5.92 -8.54
C PHE A 151 -3.29 6.66 -9.73
N ILE A 152 -2.72 5.95 -10.71
CA ILE A 152 -2.10 6.57 -11.90
C ILE A 152 -3.12 7.40 -12.69
N LYS A 153 -4.33 6.86 -12.93
CA LYS A 153 -5.40 7.61 -13.61
C LYS A 153 -5.72 8.92 -12.87
N LEU A 154 -5.82 8.85 -11.55
CA LEU A 154 -6.07 10.01 -10.70
C LEU A 154 -4.88 10.99 -10.73
N ARG A 155 -3.64 10.47 -10.62
CA ARG A 155 -2.40 11.24 -10.58
C ARG A 155 -2.16 12.09 -11.84
N ILE A 156 -2.54 11.59 -13.00
CA ILE A 156 -2.43 12.32 -14.27
C ILE A 156 -3.64 13.24 -14.56
N SER A 157 -4.68 13.18 -13.76
CA SER A 157 -5.87 14.02 -13.92
C SER A 157 -5.68 15.39 -13.26
N ASN A 158 -6.48 16.38 -13.70
CA ASN A 158 -6.51 17.70 -13.06
C ASN A 158 -6.96 17.63 -11.58
N GLN A 159 -7.68 16.58 -11.19
CA GLN A 159 -8.17 16.40 -9.82
C GLN A 159 -7.02 16.16 -8.82
N TRP A 160 -5.89 15.63 -9.27
CA TRP A 160 -4.75 15.39 -8.38
C TRP A 160 -4.30 16.68 -7.70
N GLN A 161 -3.98 17.71 -8.49
CA GLN A 161 -3.49 18.98 -7.96
C GLN A 161 -4.59 19.84 -7.34
N SER A 162 -5.81 19.81 -7.92
CA SER A 162 -6.87 20.69 -7.48
C SER A 162 -7.66 20.17 -6.26
N LYS A 163 -7.68 18.85 -6.04
CA LYS A 163 -8.50 18.23 -5.00
C LYS A 163 -7.68 17.35 -4.06
N ILE A 164 -6.93 16.36 -4.60
CA ILE A 164 -6.30 15.32 -3.79
C ILE A 164 -5.15 15.85 -2.97
N VAL A 165 -4.21 16.56 -3.58
CA VAL A 165 -3.06 17.16 -2.87
C VAL A 165 -3.50 18.10 -1.74
N PRO A 166 -4.46 19.01 -1.94
CA PRO A 166 -5.01 19.83 -0.86
C PRO A 166 -5.65 19.01 0.29
N GLN A 167 -6.35 17.92 -0.04
CA GLN A 167 -6.95 17.06 0.97
C GLN A 167 -5.89 16.32 1.78
N ILE A 168 -4.87 15.76 1.14
CA ILE A 168 -3.73 15.11 1.83
C ILE A 168 -3.02 16.12 2.73
N ARG A 169 -2.76 17.35 2.25
CA ARG A 169 -2.16 18.41 3.07
C ARG A 169 -3.01 18.76 4.27
N LYS A 170 -4.33 18.87 4.10
CA LYS A 170 -5.26 19.13 5.19
C LYS A 170 -5.21 18.01 6.23
N TRP A 171 -5.24 16.77 5.79
CA TRP A 171 -5.15 15.59 6.65
C TRP A 171 -3.85 15.59 7.46
N VAL A 172 -2.69 15.73 6.78
CA VAL A 172 -1.38 15.77 7.44
C VAL A 172 -1.28 16.92 8.47
N ASN A 173 -1.92 18.06 8.20
CA ASN A 173 -1.90 19.22 9.09
C ASN A 173 -2.93 19.13 10.23
N ALA A 174 -3.96 18.31 10.10
CA ALA A 174 -4.98 18.14 11.14
C ALA A 174 -4.45 17.41 12.39
N TYR A 175 -3.38 16.61 12.24
CA TYR A 175 -2.64 15.97 13.35
C TYR A 175 -1.64 16.91 14.04
N ALA A 176 -1.72 18.21 13.78
CA ALA A 176 -1.00 19.22 14.53
C ALA A 176 -1.81 19.56 15.78
N GLY A 177 -1.68 18.75 16.84
CA GLY A 177 -2.11 19.13 18.17
C GLY A 177 -1.27 20.28 18.74
#